data_e302a943dfc5f03a01183ec81df5d7af
#
_entry.id   e302a943dfc5f03a01183ec81df5d7af
#
_cell.length_a   1.000
_cell.length_b   1.000
_cell.length_c   1.000
_cell.angle_alpha   90.00
_cell.angle_beta   90.00
_cell.angle_gamma   90.00
#
_symmetry.space_group_name_H-M   'P 1'
#
loop_
_entity.id
_entity.type
_entity.pdbx_description
1 polymer ?
#
loop_
_entity_poly.entity_id
_entity_poly.type
_entity_poly.pdbx_seq_one_letter_code
_entity_poly.pdbx_strand_id
1 'polypeptide(L)'
;MFQSFSPRNLRPVIAACALLVLPAASFAQSAEDILRSAFDNWRADSSHAVTSMTIKRSNGTREMTMETWTQGEDKALVRFTAPARDAGNATLQFGTATYVFNPKLNQVIKLPSSAMSQSWMGSDFSYEDLSRSERVIGDYTHTLVETRSEGGHKIYVIESVPKRGVPVVWGKQVLAVRDDGVLYFVEYYDQVGERVRVMSADKIETIDGRPYPVEMTMRVDDKPGEFTRVTTVSSEFNIDIPSYLFTKSNLQNPRD
;
A
#
# COMPACT_ATOMS: atom_id res chain seq x y z
N MET A 1 -59.64 -74.87 30.37
CA MET A 1 -58.24 -74.64 30.66
C MET A 1 -57.77 -73.62 29.64
N PHE A 2 -57.92 -72.32 29.97
CA PHE A 2 -57.56 -71.21 29.09
C PHE A 2 -56.44 -70.37 29.74
N GLN A 3 -55.26 -70.34 29.13
CA GLN A 3 -54.19 -69.54 29.57
C GLN A 3 -54.31 -68.13 28.93
N SER A 4 -54.32 -67.10 29.78
CA SER A 4 -54.34 -65.70 29.36
C SER A 4 -52.93 -65.22 29.03
N PHE A 5 -52.77 -64.69 27.86
CA PHE A 5 -51.55 -63.98 27.44
C PHE A 5 -51.67 -62.50 27.80
N SER A 6 -50.69 -62.00 28.58
CA SER A 6 -50.55 -60.60 28.95
C SER A 6 -49.70 -59.88 27.88
N PRO A 7 -50.06 -58.64 27.41
CA PRO A 7 -49.26 -57.92 26.45
C PRO A 7 -48.11 -57.19 27.12
N ARG A 8 -46.90 -57.42 26.60
CA ARG A 8 -45.68 -56.70 26.97
C ARG A 8 -45.71 -55.25 26.44
N ASN A 9 -45.62 -54.28 27.34
CA ASN A 9 -45.49 -52.89 27.07
C ASN A 9 -44.10 -52.60 26.46
N LEU A 10 -44.05 -52.29 25.18
CA LEU A 10 -42.86 -51.64 24.53
C LEU A 10 -42.88 -50.18 24.89
N ARG A 11 -41.82 -49.69 25.60
CA ARG A 11 -41.55 -48.31 25.81
C ARG A 11 -40.71 -47.81 24.62
N PRO A 12 -41.06 -46.68 23.96
CA PRO A 12 -40.22 -46.11 22.94
C PRO A 12 -38.98 -45.39 23.57
N VAL A 13 -37.82 -45.81 23.16
CA VAL A 13 -36.56 -45.11 23.48
C VAL A 13 -36.47 -43.91 22.54
N ILE A 14 -36.71 -42.70 23.05
CA ILE A 14 -36.47 -41.46 22.33
C ILE A 14 -34.95 -41.18 22.40
N ALA A 15 -34.25 -41.44 21.32
CA ALA A 15 -32.84 -41.02 21.14
C ALA A 15 -32.80 -39.51 20.89
N ALA A 16 -32.43 -38.73 21.89
CA ALA A 16 -32.20 -37.32 21.77
C ALA A 16 -30.83 -37.10 21.05
N CYS A 17 -30.86 -36.82 19.76
CA CYS A 17 -29.69 -36.32 19.05
C CYS A 17 -29.38 -34.88 19.53
N ALA A 18 -28.42 -34.73 20.43
CA ALA A 18 -27.84 -33.44 20.77
C ALA A 18 -26.97 -32.97 19.60
N LEU A 19 -27.47 -32.02 18.80
CA LEU A 19 -26.66 -31.28 17.84
C LEU A 19 -25.67 -30.43 18.62
N LEU A 20 -24.40 -30.85 18.62
CA LEU A 20 -23.27 -30.02 19.04
C LEU A 20 -23.07 -28.90 17.98
N VAL A 21 -23.63 -27.72 18.23
CA VAL A 21 -23.32 -26.52 17.51
C VAL A 21 -21.91 -26.08 17.98
N LEU A 22 -20.87 -26.51 17.25
CA LEU A 22 -19.53 -25.96 17.42
C LEU A 22 -19.58 -24.48 17.01
N PRO A 23 -19.16 -23.53 17.88
CA PRO A 23 -19.02 -22.16 17.45
C PRO A 23 -17.96 -22.14 16.35
N ALA A 24 -18.34 -21.70 15.14
CA ALA A 24 -17.39 -21.36 14.11
C ALA A 24 -16.52 -20.23 14.68
N ALA A 25 -15.27 -20.54 15.05
CA ALA A 25 -14.30 -19.54 15.39
C ALA A 25 -14.10 -18.69 14.13
N SER A 26 -14.75 -17.54 14.09
CA SER A 26 -14.48 -16.50 13.09
C SER A 26 -13.05 -16.07 13.36
N PHE A 27 -12.08 -16.53 12.56
CA PHE A 27 -10.72 -15.98 12.59
C PHE A 27 -10.86 -14.53 12.15
N ALA A 28 -10.84 -13.62 13.12
CA ALA A 28 -10.74 -12.20 12.84
C ALA A 28 -9.43 -11.99 12.07
N GLN A 29 -9.53 -11.40 10.89
CA GLN A 29 -8.37 -11.05 10.05
C GLN A 29 -7.40 -10.19 10.87
N SER A 30 -6.12 -10.55 10.89
CA SER A 30 -5.13 -9.78 11.65
C SER A 30 -4.89 -8.41 11.01
N ALA A 31 -4.41 -7.43 11.79
CA ALA A 31 -4.05 -6.12 11.26
C ALA A 31 -2.98 -6.23 10.14
N GLU A 32 -2.05 -7.18 10.27
CA GLU A 32 -1.04 -7.44 9.25
C GLU A 32 -1.66 -7.99 7.96
N ASP A 33 -2.61 -8.94 8.05
CA ASP A 33 -3.29 -9.51 6.88
C ASP A 33 -4.10 -8.45 6.13
N ILE A 34 -4.76 -7.52 6.86
CA ILE A 34 -5.50 -6.39 6.26
C ILE A 34 -4.54 -5.48 5.49
N LEU A 35 -3.40 -5.12 6.07
CA LEU A 35 -2.40 -4.30 5.40
C LEU A 35 -1.81 -5.02 4.18
N ARG A 36 -1.45 -6.29 4.31
CA ARG A 36 -0.94 -7.10 3.20
C ARG A 36 -1.91 -7.11 2.03
N SER A 37 -3.19 -7.38 2.31
CA SER A 37 -4.24 -7.34 1.29
C SER A 37 -4.35 -5.98 0.58
N ALA A 38 -4.17 -4.87 1.31
CA ALA A 38 -4.20 -3.54 0.71
C ALA A 38 -3.01 -3.27 -0.22
N PHE A 39 -1.81 -3.71 0.15
CA PHE A 39 -0.64 -3.57 -0.70
C PHE A 39 -0.70 -4.50 -1.92
N ASP A 40 -1.19 -5.73 -1.76
CA ASP A 40 -1.42 -6.67 -2.86
C ASP A 40 -2.46 -6.13 -3.85
N ASN A 41 -3.52 -5.47 -3.34
CA ASN A 41 -4.52 -4.81 -4.19
C ASN A 41 -3.91 -3.65 -4.98
N TRP A 42 -2.99 -2.90 -4.38
CA TRP A 42 -2.38 -1.72 -5.03
C TRP A 42 -1.36 -2.09 -6.10
N ARG A 43 -0.51 -3.09 -5.87
CA ARG A 43 0.63 -3.42 -6.77
C ARG A 43 0.46 -4.71 -7.55
N ALA A 44 -0.33 -5.67 -7.06
CA ALA A 44 -0.37 -7.04 -7.53
C ALA A 44 1.06 -7.67 -7.55
N ASP A 45 1.25 -8.80 -8.22
CA ASP A 45 2.58 -9.42 -8.38
C ASP A 45 3.50 -8.59 -9.30
N SER A 46 2.91 -7.91 -10.26
CA SER A 46 3.59 -6.97 -11.15
C SER A 46 2.61 -5.92 -11.66
N SER A 47 3.11 -4.72 -11.96
CA SER A 47 2.29 -3.68 -12.56
C SER A 47 3.10 -2.72 -13.43
N HIS A 48 2.43 -2.13 -14.42
CA HIS A 48 2.88 -0.95 -15.15
C HIS A 48 1.82 0.12 -15.06
N ALA A 49 2.20 1.33 -14.69
CA ALA A 49 1.29 2.45 -14.57
C ALA A 49 1.86 3.71 -15.22
N VAL A 50 1.00 4.46 -15.87
CA VAL A 50 1.26 5.85 -16.28
C VAL A 50 0.58 6.75 -15.27
N THR A 51 1.35 7.68 -14.69
CA THR A 51 0.91 8.49 -13.57
C THR A 51 1.27 9.96 -13.80
N SER A 52 0.34 10.85 -13.49
CA SER A 52 0.56 12.29 -13.42
C SER A 52 0.81 12.70 -11.97
N MET A 53 1.77 13.57 -11.73
CA MET A 53 2.05 14.15 -10.41
C MET A 53 1.94 15.66 -10.46
N THR A 54 1.05 16.23 -9.65
CA THR A 54 0.86 17.68 -9.47
C THR A 54 1.41 18.10 -8.12
N ILE A 55 2.39 19.00 -8.12
CA ILE A 55 2.96 19.62 -6.92
C ILE A 55 2.47 21.06 -6.85
N LYS A 56 1.58 21.35 -5.90
CA LYS A 56 1.10 22.71 -5.64
C LYS A 56 1.88 23.35 -4.50
N ARG A 57 2.41 24.53 -4.73
CA ARG A 57 3.10 25.36 -3.76
C ARG A 57 2.54 26.79 -3.78
N SER A 58 2.85 27.57 -2.76
CA SER A 58 2.44 28.98 -2.67
C SER A 58 2.91 29.82 -3.87
N ASN A 59 4.04 29.46 -4.48
CA ASN A 59 4.64 30.16 -5.62
C ASN A 59 4.30 29.56 -7.00
N GLY A 60 3.43 28.57 -7.06
CA GLY A 60 2.99 27.98 -8.34
C GLY A 60 2.70 26.49 -8.29
N THR A 61 2.35 25.96 -9.45
CA THR A 61 2.07 24.53 -9.64
C THR A 61 3.02 23.93 -10.65
N ARG A 62 3.51 22.72 -10.38
CA ARG A 62 4.35 21.93 -11.27
C ARG A 62 3.68 20.61 -11.55
N GLU A 63 3.63 20.23 -12.83
CA GLU A 63 3.09 18.95 -13.26
C GLU A 63 4.18 18.12 -13.93
N MET A 64 4.16 16.82 -13.67
CA MET A 64 5.07 15.83 -14.22
C MET A 64 4.29 14.56 -14.58
N THR A 65 4.76 13.87 -15.62
CA THR A 65 4.25 12.54 -15.98
C THR A 65 5.37 11.53 -15.78
N MET A 66 5.04 10.36 -15.32
CA MET A 66 5.98 9.28 -15.08
C MET A 66 5.35 7.93 -15.43
N GLU A 67 6.20 7.00 -15.77
CA GLU A 67 5.89 5.59 -15.88
C GLU A 67 6.50 4.84 -14.70
N THR A 68 5.76 3.88 -14.18
CA THR A 68 6.17 3.08 -13.03
C THR A 68 6.01 1.60 -13.35
N TRP A 69 7.03 0.81 -13.13
CA TRP A 69 7.02 -0.64 -13.19
C TRP A 69 7.31 -1.20 -11.82
N THR A 70 6.53 -2.19 -11.39
CA THR A 70 6.78 -2.89 -10.13
C THR A 70 6.76 -4.40 -10.35
N GLN A 71 7.58 -5.14 -9.60
CA GLN A 71 7.57 -6.59 -9.58
C GLN A 71 7.95 -7.10 -8.19
N GLY A 72 7.03 -7.85 -7.56
CA GLY A 72 7.16 -8.26 -6.16
C GLY A 72 7.28 -7.06 -5.23
N GLU A 73 7.76 -7.29 -4.02
CA GLU A 73 7.88 -6.27 -2.96
C GLU A 73 9.16 -5.41 -3.09
N ASP A 74 10.15 -5.87 -3.86
CA ASP A 74 11.52 -5.35 -3.83
C ASP A 74 12.02 -4.74 -5.13
N LYS A 75 11.19 -4.71 -6.18
CA LYS A 75 11.56 -4.09 -7.46
C LYS A 75 10.55 -3.03 -7.87
N ALA A 76 11.04 -1.81 -8.08
CA ALA A 76 10.27 -0.72 -8.65
C ALA A 76 11.17 0.19 -9.47
N LEU A 77 10.70 0.58 -10.64
CA LEU A 77 11.32 1.58 -11.50
C LEU A 77 10.31 2.69 -11.75
N VAL A 78 10.66 3.92 -11.45
CA VAL A 78 9.90 5.11 -11.83
C VAL A 78 10.76 5.92 -12.80
N ARG A 79 10.21 6.31 -13.94
CA ARG A 79 10.87 7.16 -14.93
C ARG A 79 9.96 8.31 -15.33
N PHE A 80 10.47 9.51 -15.22
CA PHE A 80 9.75 10.71 -15.68
C PHE A 80 9.81 10.82 -17.20
N THR A 81 8.65 11.08 -17.81
CA THR A 81 8.49 11.23 -19.27
C THR A 81 8.18 12.66 -19.67
N ALA A 82 7.60 13.45 -18.76
CA ALA A 82 7.29 14.87 -19.00
C ALA A 82 7.38 15.69 -17.70
N PRO A 83 7.59 17.03 -17.81
CA PRO A 83 7.97 17.80 -19.00
C PRO A 83 9.42 17.54 -19.41
N ALA A 84 9.85 18.03 -20.57
CA ALA A 84 11.19 17.80 -21.12
C ALA A 84 12.34 18.10 -20.15
N ARG A 85 12.18 19.10 -19.26
CA ARG A 85 13.19 19.44 -18.24
C ARG A 85 13.41 18.34 -17.19
N ASP A 86 12.40 17.51 -16.97
CA ASP A 86 12.37 16.45 -15.95
C ASP A 86 12.44 15.04 -16.57
N ALA A 87 12.17 14.95 -17.88
CA ALA A 87 12.20 13.68 -18.60
C ALA A 87 13.56 12.98 -18.48
N GLY A 88 13.51 11.65 -18.34
CA GLY A 88 14.68 10.79 -18.17
C GLY A 88 15.19 10.69 -16.72
N ASN A 89 14.80 11.59 -15.77
CA ASN A 89 15.06 11.30 -14.36
C ASN A 89 14.38 10.00 -13.97
N ALA A 90 15.10 9.16 -13.23
CA ALA A 90 14.54 7.88 -12.84
C ALA A 90 15.00 7.45 -11.44
N THR A 91 14.15 6.65 -10.78
CA THR A 91 14.43 6.05 -9.49
C THR A 91 14.21 4.55 -9.61
N LEU A 92 15.20 3.76 -9.23
CA LEU A 92 15.16 2.29 -9.22
C LEU A 92 15.30 1.80 -7.79
N GLN A 93 14.33 1.05 -7.32
CA GLN A 93 14.45 0.17 -6.17
C GLN A 93 14.82 -1.22 -6.68
N PHE A 94 15.82 -1.84 -6.05
CA PHE A 94 16.20 -3.22 -6.28
C PHE A 94 16.67 -3.85 -4.97
N GLY A 95 15.88 -4.75 -4.42
CA GLY A 95 16.06 -5.26 -3.08
C GLY A 95 16.00 -4.12 -2.04
N THR A 96 17.02 -4.01 -1.22
CA THR A 96 17.13 -2.94 -0.20
C THR A 96 17.81 -1.67 -0.70
N ALA A 97 18.25 -1.64 -1.96
CA ALA A 97 19.00 -0.53 -2.53
C ALA A 97 18.12 0.36 -3.41
N THR A 98 18.25 1.67 -3.24
CA THR A 98 17.63 2.68 -4.08
C THR A 98 18.69 3.40 -4.89
N TYR A 99 18.46 3.52 -6.19
CA TYR A 99 19.33 4.23 -7.14
C TYR A 99 18.54 5.35 -7.80
N VAL A 100 19.18 6.49 -7.99
CA VAL A 100 18.61 7.61 -8.76
C VAL A 100 19.50 7.90 -9.95
N PHE A 101 18.85 8.22 -11.07
CA PHE A 101 19.52 8.65 -12.29
C PHE A 101 19.13 10.08 -12.63
N ASN A 102 20.13 10.91 -12.90
CA ASN A 102 19.93 12.26 -13.42
C ASN A 102 20.50 12.30 -14.85
N PRO A 103 19.67 12.48 -15.87
CA PRO A 103 20.13 12.47 -17.27
C PRO A 103 21.05 13.66 -17.60
N LYS A 104 20.90 14.80 -16.94
CA LYS A 104 21.75 15.98 -17.18
C LYS A 104 23.19 15.76 -16.71
N LEU A 105 23.35 14.97 -15.66
CA LEU A 105 24.67 14.61 -15.13
C LEU A 105 25.17 13.28 -15.68
N ASN A 106 24.30 12.52 -16.37
CA ASN A 106 24.52 11.14 -16.80
C ASN A 106 25.07 10.24 -15.69
N GLN A 107 24.54 10.37 -14.48
CA GLN A 107 25.03 9.69 -13.29
C GLN A 107 23.95 8.86 -12.64
N VAL A 108 24.31 7.62 -12.28
CA VAL A 108 23.53 6.73 -11.40
C VAL A 108 24.15 6.78 -10.01
N ILE A 109 23.38 7.20 -9.03
CA ILE A 109 23.82 7.32 -7.64
C ILE A 109 23.03 6.34 -6.79
N LYS A 110 23.72 5.53 -5.99
CA LYS A 110 23.07 4.74 -4.92
C LYS A 110 22.78 5.67 -3.75
N LEU A 111 21.52 5.76 -3.34
CA LEU A 111 21.15 6.59 -2.20
C LEU A 111 21.60 5.95 -0.89
N PRO A 112 22.29 6.69 -0.02
CA PRO A 112 22.56 6.26 1.35
C PRO A 112 21.27 6.31 2.19
N SER A 113 21.21 5.53 3.27
CA SER A 113 20.04 5.51 4.17
C SER A 113 19.69 6.88 4.74
N SER A 114 20.68 7.75 4.97
CA SER A 114 20.48 9.13 5.44
C SER A 114 19.76 10.03 4.43
N ALA A 115 19.71 9.67 3.16
CA ALA A 115 19.03 10.44 2.12
C ALA A 115 17.58 9.97 1.89
N MET A 116 17.14 8.86 2.52
CA MET A 116 15.81 8.29 2.28
C MET A 116 14.67 9.20 2.74
N SER A 117 14.89 10.04 3.75
CA SER A 117 13.92 11.04 4.22
C SER A 117 13.83 12.30 3.36
N GLN A 118 14.75 12.46 2.39
CA GLN A 118 14.74 13.63 1.52
C GLN A 118 13.54 13.62 0.56
N SER A 119 13.08 14.82 0.22
CA SER A 119 11.99 15.03 -0.74
C SER A 119 12.37 14.47 -2.12
N TRP A 120 11.47 13.63 -2.65
CA TRP A 120 11.59 13.08 -4.00
C TRP A 120 11.09 14.08 -5.04
N MET A 121 11.97 14.49 -5.95
CA MET A 121 11.65 15.42 -7.04
C MET A 121 11.01 16.75 -6.59
N GLY A 122 11.21 17.16 -5.33
CA GLY A 122 10.61 18.37 -4.76
C GLY A 122 9.13 18.22 -4.38
N SER A 123 8.62 16.98 -4.35
CA SER A 123 7.28 16.63 -3.89
C SER A 123 7.21 16.52 -2.36
N ASP A 124 6.02 16.24 -1.83
CA ASP A 124 5.82 15.92 -0.41
C ASP A 124 6.05 14.43 -0.11
N PHE A 125 6.37 13.64 -1.13
CA PHE A 125 6.87 12.27 -0.97
C PHE A 125 8.37 12.27 -0.71
N SER A 126 8.83 11.35 0.11
CA SER A 126 10.25 11.05 0.32
C SER A 126 10.69 9.85 -0.54
N TYR A 127 12.00 9.64 -0.66
CA TYR A 127 12.50 8.40 -1.27
C TYR A 127 12.08 7.15 -0.49
N GLU A 128 11.89 7.25 0.83
CA GLU A 128 11.37 6.17 1.67
C GLU A 128 9.97 5.73 1.24
N ASP A 129 9.08 6.68 0.99
CA ASP A 129 7.69 6.40 0.60
C ASP A 129 7.59 5.62 -0.71
N LEU A 130 8.51 5.86 -1.63
CA LEU A 130 8.53 5.21 -2.93
C LEU A 130 9.17 3.83 -2.91
N SER A 131 10.22 3.67 -2.12
CA SER A 131 11.07 2.49 -2.18
C SER A 131 10.83 1.50 -1.05
N ARG A 132 10.04 1.87 -0.03
CA ARG A 132 9.86 1.07 1.17
C ARG A 132 8.44 1.09 1.72
N SER A 133 7.45 1.52 0.93
CA SER A 133 6.06 1.59 1.37
C SER A 133 5.54 0.27 1.96
N GLU A 134 5.90 -0.86 1.36
CA GLU A 134 5.49 -2.19 1.84
C GLU A 134 6.32 -2.72 3.01
N ARG A 135 7.49 -2.13 3.27
CA ARG A 135 8.29 -2.51 4.44
C ARG A 135 7.63 -2.17 5.76
N VAL A 136 6.59 -1.33 5.74
CA VAL A 136 5.77 -1.12 6.93
C VAL A 136 5.25 -2.44 7.48
N ILE A 137 4.91 -3.42 6.63
CA ILE A 137 4.43 -4.75 7.06
C ILE A 137 5.51 -5.47 7.88
N GLY A 138 6.75 -5.51 7.39
CA GLY A 138 7.85 -6.23 8.03
C GLY A 138 8.53 -5.48 9.17
N ASP A 139 8.67 -4.16 9.03
CA ASP A 139 9.47 -3.31 9.92
C ASP A 139 8.68 -2.76 11.12
N TYR A 140 7.34 -2.88 11.12
CA TYR A 140 6.45 -2.35 12.17
C TYR A 140 5.64 -3.46 12.83
N THR A 141 5.14 -3.19 14.02
CA THR A 141 4.13 -3.98 14.73
C THR A 141 2.78 -3.29 14.53
N HIS A 142 1.74 -4.05 14.20
CA HIS A 142 0.44 -3.55 13.80
C HIS A 142 -0.62 -3.86 14.83
N THR A 143 -1.47 -2.87 15.13
CA THR A 143 -2.61 -3.00 16.02
C THR A 143 -3.85 -2.41 15.34
N LEU A 144 -4.91 -3.19 15.22
CA LEU A 144 -6.22 -2.69 14.80
C LEU A 144 -6.79 -1.85 15.95
N VAL A 145 -6.86 -0.54 15.78
CA VAL A 145 -7.29 0.39 16.83
C VAL A 145 -8.73 0.83 16.69
N GLU A 146 -9.29 0.79 15.47
CA GLU A 146 -10.67 1.17 15.20
C GLU A 146 -11.22 0.40 14.02
N THR A 147 -12.52 0.11 14.04
CA THR A 147 -13.30 -0.31 12.88
C THR A 147 -14.55 0.55 12.83
N ARG A 148 -14.73 1.28 11.72
CA ARG A 148 -15.91 2.13 11.53
C ARG A 148 -16.54 1.88 10.16
N SER A 149 -17.78 2.34 9.97
CA SER A 149 -18.47 2.30 8.67
C SER A 149 -18.49 3.70 8.08
N GLU A 150 -18.07 3.83 6.81
CA GLU A 150 -18.02 5.10 6.10
C GLU A 150 -18.26 4.84 4.61
N GLY A 151 -19.17 5.60 3.98
CA GLY A 151 -19.44 5.47 2.55
C GLY A 151 -19.92 4.09 2.08
N GLY A 152 -20.54 3.30 2.97
CA GLY A 152 -20.99 1.93 2.69
C GLY A 152 -19.91 0.85 2.85
N HIS A 153 -18.70 1.23 3.25
CA HIS A 153 -17.59 0.32 3.50
C HIS A 153 -17.24 0.24 5.00
N LYS A 154 -16.66 -0.87 5.41
CA LYS A 154 -15.92 -0.94 6.67
C LYS A 154 -14.52 -0.37 6.46
N ILE A 155 -14.10 0.50 7.38
CA ILE A 155 -12.75 1.07 7.41
C ILE A 155 -12.03 0.50 8.63
N TYR A 156 -10.94 -0.19 8.38
CA TYR A 156 -10.04 -0.71 9.41
C TYR A 156 -8.92 0.29 9.64
N VAL A 157 -8.82 0.84 10.84
CA VAL A 157 -7.76 1.79 11.22
C VAL A 157 -6.70 1.03 12.01
N ILE A 158 -5.49 1.03 11.49
CA ILE A 158 -4.37 0.25 11.99
C ILE A 158 -3.24 1.19 12.40
N GLU A 159 -2.87 1.13 13.67
CA GLU A 159 -1.66 1.78 14.17
C GLU A 159 -0.46 0.88 13.96
N SER A 160 0.60 1.43 13.37
CA SER A 160 1.85 0.75 13.06
C SER A 160 3.02 1.46 13.73
N VAL A 161 3.67 0.75 14.68
CA VAL A 161 4.79 1.27 15.46
C VAL A 161 6.06 0.51 15.08
N PRO A 162 7.20 1.19 14.85
CA PRO A 162 8.44 0.54 14.43
C PRO A 162 8.89 -0.55 15.41
N LYS A 163 9.36 -1.67 14.88
CA LYS A 163 10.04 -2.69 15.68
C LYS A 163 11.36 -2.14 16.22
N ARG A 164 11.75 -2.60 17.40
CA ARG A 164 12.98 -2.13 18.06
C ARG A 164 14.22 -2.34 17.19
N GLY A 165 15.00 -1.28 16.99
CA GLY A 165 16.27 -1.33 16.26
C GLY A 165 16.16 -1.28 14.75
N VAL A 166 14.95 -1.14 14.19
CA VAL A 166 14.78 -0.96 12.74
C VAL A 166 14.97 0.52 12.39
N PRO A 167 15.86 0.85 11.44
CA PRO A 167 16.08 2.23 11.02
C PRO A 167 14.96 2.67 10.08
N VAL A 168 14.01 3.44 10.59
CA VAL A 168 12.86 3.98 9.87
C VAL A 168 12.77 5.49 10.04
N VAL A 169 12.13 6.16 9.08
CA VAL A 169 11.91 7.62 9.13
C VAL A 169 10.79 7.96 10.12
N TRP A 170 9.71 7.18 10.13
CA TRP A 170 8.49 7.49 10.85
C TRP A 170 8.47 6.81 12.22
N GLY A 171 8.18 7.60 13.27
CA GLY A 171 8.00 7.09 14.63
C GLY A 171 6.71 6.31 14.81
N LYS A 172 5.70 6.61 13.99
CA LYS A 172 4.42 5.89 13.94
C LYS A 172 3.75 6.17 12.60
N GLN A 173 2.95 5.22 12.13
CA GLN A 173 2.01 5.41 11.03
C GLN A 173 0.61 4.95 11.46
N VAL A 174 -0.43 5.63 11.00
CA VAL A 174 -1.81 5.18 11.11
C VAL A 174 -2.36 4.98 9.71
N LEU A 175 -2.69 3.73 9.40
CA LEU A 175 -3.16 3.34 8.06
C LEU A 175 -4.64 2.97 8.15
N ALA A 176 -5.45 3.49 7.25
CA ALA A 176 -6.83 3.07 7.10
C ALA A 176 -7.02 2.28 5.82
N VAL A 177 -7.62 1.10 5.95
CA VAL A 177 -7.89 0.20 4.83
C VAL A 177 -9.39 -0.05 4.76
N ARG A 178 -9.97 0.05 3.56
CA ARG A 178 -11.36 -0.33 3.30
C ARG A 178 -11.49 -1.86 3.23
N ASP A 179 -12.67 -2.37 3.48
CA ASP A 179 -12.98 -3.81 3.43
C ASP A 179 -12.83 -4.43 2.03
N ASP A 180 -12.71 -3.63 0.99
CA ASP A 180 -12.41 -4.03 -0.39
C ASP A 180 -10.92 -3.91 -0.75
N GLY A 181 -10.04 -3.73 0.24
CA GLY A 181 -8.59 -3.71 0.06
C GLY A 181 -8.00 -2.37 -0.38
N VAL A 182 -8.77 -1.29 -0.41
CA VAL A 182 -8.23 0.03 -0.76
C VAL A 182 -7.52 0.66 0.44
N LEU A 183 -6.26 1.06 0.27
CA LEU A 183 -5.56 1.93 1.21
C LEU A 183 -6.18 3.33 1.14
N TYR A 184 -6.96 3.68 2.17
CA TYR A 184 -7.84 4.85 2.17
C TYR A 184 -7.12 6.12 2.63
N PHE A 185 -6.34 6.04 3.71
CA PHE A 185 -5.40 7.08 4.11
C PHE A 185 -4.20 6.51 4.87
N VAL A 186 -3.13 7.31 4.93
CA VAL A 186 -1.97 7.05 5.78
C VAL A 186 -1.58 8.36 6.46
N GLU A 187 -1.56 8.37 7.78
CA GLU A 187 -0.99 9.45 8.59
C GLU A 187 0.43 9.09 9.02
N TYR A 188 1.32 10.04 8.94
CA TYR A 188 2.72 9.88 9.29
C TYR A 188 3.07 10.75 10.50
N TYR A 189 3.65 10.13 11.49
CA TYR A 189 4.08 10.76 12.74
C TYR A 189 5.59 10.73 12.86
N ASP A 190 6.16 11.78 13.38
CA ASP A 190 7.61 11.86 13.62
C ASP A 190 8.02 11.05 14.86
N GLN A 191 9.30 11.16 15.24
CA GLN A 191 9.87 10.42 16.37
C GLN A 191 9.43 10.96 17.75
N VAL A 192 8.81 12.15 17.82
CA VAL A 192 8.24 12.72 19.06
C VAL A 192 6.74 12.53 19.15
N GLY A 193 6.10 11.93 18.12
CA GLY A 193 4.68 11.60 18.11
C GLY A 193 3.77 12.68 17.55
N GLU A 194 4.32 13.71 16.91
CA GLU A 194 3.56 14.75 16.20
C GLU A 194 3.19 14.26 14.80
N ARG A 195 1.93 14.43 14.38
CA ARG A 195 1.54 14.15 13.00
C ARG A 195 2.14 15.23 12.09
N VAL A 196 2.85 14.81 11.06
CA VAL A 196 3.55 15.71 10.15
C VAL A 196 2.93 15.79 8.76
N ARG A 197 2.24 14.72 8.34
CA ARG A 197 1.57 14.70 7.03
C ARG A 197 0.53 13.58 6.94
N VAL A 198 -0.35 13.71 5.97
CA VAL A 198 -1.36 12.71 5.63
C VAL A 198 -1.41 12.49 4.11
N MET A 199 -1.51 11.25 3.70
CA MET A 199 -1.83 10.82 2.35
C MET A 199 -3.27 10.28 2.35
N SER A 200 -4.11 10.73 1.42
CA SER A 200 -5.50 10.30 1.30
C SER A 200 -5.82 9.85 -0.13
N ALA A 201 -6.66 8.82 -0.26
CA ALA A 201 -7.28 8.42 -1.51
C ALA A 201 -8.47 9.38 -1.78
N ASP A 202 -8.26 10.38 -2.62
CA ASP A 202 -9.29 11.38 -2.92
C ASP A 202 -10.32 10.87 -3.97
N LYS A 203 -9.92 9.91 -4.82
CA LYS A 203 -10.78 9.28 -5.82
C LYS A 203 -10.46 7.80 -5.95
N ILE A 204 -11.52 6.97 -5.93
CA ILE A 204 -11.40 5.52 -6.08
C ILE A 204 -12.25 5.11 -7.28
N GLU A 205 -11.68 4.35 -8.20
CA GLU A 205 -12.35 3.81 -9.39
C GLU A 205 -12.03 2.30 -9.52
N THR A 206 -12.67 1.65 -10.45
CA THR A 206 -12.34 0.26 -10.78
C THR A 206 -11.36 0.23 -11.94
N ILE A 207 -10.19 -0.38 -11.72
CA ILE A 207 -9.19 -0.67 -12.76
C ILE A 207 -8.97 -2.19 -12.77
N ASP A 208 -9.12 -2.80 -13.93
CA ASP A 208 -8.93 -4.26 -14.11
C ASP A 208 -9.74 -5.10 -13.09
N GLY A 209 -10.99 -4.68 -12.84
CA GLY A 209 -11.92 -5.37 -11.96
C GLY A 209 -11.66 -5.17 -10.46
N ARG A 210 -10.65 -4.40 -10.06
CA ARG A 210 -10.32 -4.10 -8.64
C ARG A 210 -10.57 -2.65 -8.27
N PRO A 211 -11.08 -2.36 -7.08
CA PRO A 211 -11.15 -1.00 -6.57
C PRO A 211 -9.73 -0.45 -6.38
N TYR A 212 -9.46 0.73 -6.95
CA TYR A 212 -8.13 1.30 -7.01
C TYR A 212 -8.15 2.80 -6.70
N PRO A 213 -7.24 3.32 -5.86
CA PRO A 213 -7.14 4.74 -5.56
C PRO A 213 -6.47 5.46 -6.74
N VAL A 214 -7.28 5.92 -7.71
CA VAL A 214 -6.77 6.60 -8.92
C VAL A 214 -6.25 8.00 -8.64
N GLU A 215 -6.63 8.63 -7.52
CA GLU A 215 -6.11 9.91 -7.11
C GLU A 215 -5.74 9.87 -5.62
N MET A 216 -4.48 10.12 -5.33
CA MET A 216 -3.94 10.18 -3.97
C MET A 216 -3.25 11.51 -3.74
N THR A 217 -3.52 12.15 -2.60
CA THR A 217 -2.94 13.44 -2.26
C THR A 217 -2.20 13.39 -0.93
N MET A 218 -0.93 13.80 -0.96
CA MET A 218 -0.12 14.03 0.23
C MET A 218 -0.23 15.49 0.64
N ARG A 219 -0.56 15.74 1.91
CA ARG A 219 -0.63 17.07 2.54
C ARG A 219 0.28 17.08 3.75
N VAL A 220 1.05 18.15 3.90
CA VAL A 220 1.95 18.37 5.04
C VAL A 220 1.28 19.36 5.99
N ASP A 221 1.23 19.03 7.27
CA ASP A 221 0.40 19.76 8.26
C ASP A 221 0.84 21.23 8.45
N ASP A 222 2.14 21.53 8.32
CA ASP A 222 2.69 22.89 8.43
C ASP A 222 2.64 23.70 7.12
N LYS A 223 2.04 23.15 6.04
CA LYS A 223 1.96 23.79 4.72
C LYS A 223 0.52 23.89 4.21
N PRO A 224 -0.33 24.72 4.85
CA PRO A 224 -1.72 24.84 4.47
C PRO A 224 -1.87 25.30 3.01
N GLY A 225 -2.72 24.60 2.26
CA GLY A 225 -2.99 24.89 0.84
C GLY A 225 -1.95 24.36 -0.16
N GLU A 226 -0.83 23.81 0.31
CA GLU A 226 0.15 23.10 -0.49
C GLU A 226 -0.15 21.59 -0.48
N PHE A 227 0.20 20.91 -1.55
CA PHE A 227 0.04 19.45 -1.64
C PHE A 227 0.84 18.86 -2.80
N THR A 228 1.02 17.55 -2.75
CA THR A 228 1.39 16.75 -3.91
C THR A 228 0.29 15.74 -4.19
N ARG A 229 -0.25 15.77 -5.41
CA ARG A 229 -1.26 14.82 -5.89
C ARG A 229 -0.68 13.92 -6.95
N VAL A 230 -0.97 12.64 -6.85
CA VAL A 230 -0.63 11.61 -7.83
C VAL A 230 -1.94 11.08 -8.41
N THR A 231 -2.06 11.12 -9.74
CA THR A 231 -3.24 10.64 -10.47
C THR A 231 -2.81 9.54 -11.42
N THR A 232 -3.35 8.34 -11.26
CA THR A 232 -3.12 7.21 -12.16
C THR A 232 -3.95 7.42 -13.44
N VAL A 233 -3.26 7.52 -14.57
CA VAL A 233 -3.87 7.68 -15.90
C VAL A 233 -4.24 6.31 -16.48
N SER A 234 -3.35 5.34 -16.32
CA SER A 234 -3.58 3.95 -16.68
C SER A 234 -2.75 3.04 -15.79
N SER A 235 -3.24 1.82 -15.57
CA SER A 235 -2.49 0.78 -14.86
C SER A 235 -2.87 -0.58 -15.42
N GLU A 236 -1.87 -1.44 -15.57
CA GLU A 236 -1.99 -2.85 -15.95
C GLU A 236 -1.34 -3.70 -14.86
N PHE A 237 -1.98 -4.80 -14.51
CA PHE A 237 -1.55 -5.66 -13.41
C PHE A 237 -1.25 -7.08 -13.87
N ASN A 238 -0.39 -7.79 -13.12
CA ASN A 238 0.00 -9.17 -13.37
C ASN A 238 0.55 -9.38 -14.79
N ILE A 239 1.28 -8.39 -15.28
CA ILE A 239 1.92 -8.40 -16.60
C ILE A 239 3.32 -9.01 -16.52
N ASP A 240 3.80 -9.54 -17.65
CA ASP A 240 5.19 -9.98 -17.76
C ASP A 240 6.12 -8.76 -17.93
N ILE A 241 7.02 -8.56 -16.97
CA ILE A 241 7.97 -7.44 -16.98
C ILE A 241 9.37 -7.99 -17.22
N PRO A 242 10.03 -7.58 -18.31
CA PRO A 242 11.41 -8.01 -18.60
C PRO A 242 12.37 -7.63 -17.47
N SER A 243 13.15 -8.58 -16.98
CA SER A 243 14.05 -8.39 -15.83
C SER A 243 15.11 -7.30 -16.04
N TYR A 244 15.48 -7.00 -17.30
CA TYR A 244 16.44 -5.94 -17.63
C TYR A 244 15.94 -4.53 -17.21
N LEU A 245 14.62 -4.33 -17.10
CA LEU A 245 14.06 -3.05 -16.66
C LEU A 245 14.56 -2.64 -15.28
N PHE A 246 14.79 -3.60 -14.39
CA PHE A 246 15.27 -3.36 -13.03
C PHE A 246 16.80 -3.41 -12.90
N THR A 247 17.52 -2.91 -13.91
CA THR A 247 18.98 -2.85 -13.91
C THR A 247 19.51 -1.41 -13.95
N LYS A 248 20.68 -1.20 -13.36
CA LYS A 248 21.36 0.13 -13.44
C LYS A 248 21.68 0.51 -14.89
N SER A 249 21.95 -0.46 -15.76
CA SER A 249 22.19 -0.21 -17.18
C SER A 249 20.94 0.36 -17.85
N ASN A 250 19.77 -0.22 -17.60
CA ASN A 250 18.50 0.29 -18.14
C ASN A 250 18.09 1.62 -17.49
N LEU A 251 18.50 1.86 -16.23
CA LEU A 251 18.25 3.13 -15.59
C LEU A 251 18.93 4.28 -16.38
N GLN A 252 20.18 4.07 -16.82
CA GLN A 252 20.98 5.04 -17.56
C GLN A 252 20.68 5.06 -19.06
N ASN A 253 20.51 3.88 -19.65
CA ASN A 253 20.26 3.68 -21.10
C ASN A 253 18.99 2.84 -21.25
N PRO A 254 17.81 3.48 -21.23
CA PRO A 254 16.55 2.77 -21.38
C PRO A 254 16.48 2.06 -22.71
N ARG A 255 15.93 0.82 -22.69
CA ARG A 255 15.60 0.06 -23.89
C ARG A 255 14.10 0.19 -24.11
N ASP A 256 13.73 0.41 -25.34
CA ASP A 256 12.35 0.39 -25.83
C ASP A 256 11.79 -1.03 -25.82
#